data_f1efef8ac5baf614e124ea0b3a7ceff9
#
_entry.id   f1efef8ac5baf614e124ea0b3a7ceff9
#
_cell.length_a   1.000
_cell.length_b   1.000
_cell.length_c   1.000
_cell.angle_alpha   90.00
_cell.angle_beta   90.00
_cell.angle_gamma   90.00
#
_symmetry.space_group_name_H-M   'P 1'
#
loop_
_entity.id
_entity.type
_entity.pdbx_description
1 polymer ?
#
loop_
_entity_poly.entity_id
_entity_poly.type
_entity_poly.pdbx_seq_one_letter_code
_entity_poly.pdbx_strand_id
1 'polypeptide(L)'
;PLQKPPKPPPHPKLPANGKKVAVIGAGPAGIAATAELSRLGYRITLFESFEKIGGALNLIPDKRLPFEVIAKDWSFIDDPDMIELRLNTPVNNPAALLEQDFDGVIVATGEPEGINLGIDGEEHAVSYLDYLRHPEHYAARGNIAVIGGGAVATDCALTAVNNGAENVEMFVRRRVSVMRVTGEERKSLLDAGVDLTTMTKIKKIGADGDYLTLYTAKNRFNRGKLEEIPDTTIARPGFSLVIKAIGSTAPRQPDTDRVIYAGDCKHGGSTIVEALASGKAAACSLDEKLIP
;
A
#
# COMPACT_ATOMS: atom_id res chain seq x y z
N PRO A 1 17.99 -13.47 25.79
CA PRO A 1 18.01 -12.17 25.14
C PRO A 1 18.95 -12.25 23.95
N LEU A 2 18.40 -12.27 22.72
CA LEU A 2 19.19 -12.20 21.50
C LEU A 2 19.89 -10.84 21.49
N GLN A 3 21.21 -10.82 21.54
CA GLN A 3 21.99 -9.61 21.33
C GLN A 3 21.63 -9.04 19.95
N LYS A 4 21.20 -7.78 19.92
CA LYS A 4 21.00 -7.08 18.65
C LYS A 4 22.31 -7.15 17.86
N PRO A 5 22.27 -7.55 16.58
CA PRO A 5 23.47 -7.53 15.75
C PRO A 5 24.07 -6.10 15.78
N PRO A 6 25.40 -5.96 15.74
CA PRO A 6 26.04 -4.66 15.67
C PRO A 6 25.51 -3.92 14.43
N LYS A 7 25.20 -2.63 14.58
CA LYS A 7 24.80 -1.79 13.44
C LYS A 7 25.92 -1.88 12.39
N PRO A 8 25.61 -2.17 11.11
CA PRO A 8 26.62 -2.05 10.07
C PRO A 8 27.20 -0.64 10.10
N PRO A 9 28.50 -0.48 9.85
CA PRO A 9 29.10 0.86 9.77
C PRO A 9 28.33 1.66 8.72
N PRO A 10 28.04 2.95 8.97
CA PRO A 10 27.39 3.79 7.98
C PRO A 10 28.24 3.81 6.73
N HIS A 11 27.66 3.56 5.57
CA HIS A 11 28.36 3.73 4.30
C HIS A 11 28.83 5.18 4.21
N PRO A 12 30.12 5.44 3.86
CA PRO A 12 30.62 6.80 3.79
C PRO A 12 29.81 7.64 2.83
N LYS A 13 29.38 8.83 3.26
CA LYS A 13 28.77 9.82 2.38
C LYS A 13 29.85 10.36 1.44
N LEU A 14 29.50 10.52 0.17
CA LEU A 14 30.35 11.22 -0.79
C LEU A 14 30.20 12.74 -0.62
N PRO A 15 31.21 13.53 -1.04
CA PRO A 15 31.09 14.98 -1.06
C PRO A 15 29.92 15.44 -1.91
N ALA A 16 29.37 16.63 -1.62
CA ALA A 16 28.32 17.21 -2.44
C ALA A 16 28.76 17.35 -3.90
N ASN A 17 27.96 16.80 -4.83
CA ASN A 17 28.26 16.77 -6.25
C ASN A 17 27.68 17.97 -7.04
N GLY A 18 27.00 18.89 -6.33
CA GLY A 18 26.40 20.10 -6.90
C GLY A 18 25.07 19.88 -7.62
N LYS A 19 24.59 18.65 -7.77
CA LYS A 19 23.35 18.29 -8.46
C LYS A 19 22.16 18.19 -7.51
N LYS A 20 20.96 18.48 -8.04
CA LYS A 20 19.71 18.50 -7.30
C LYS A 20 18.70 17.49 -7.89
N VAL A 21 18.15 16.63 -7.07
CA VAL A 21 17.19 15.60 -7.49
C VAL A 21 15.88 15.77 -6.73
N ALA A 22 14.76 15.64 -7.46
CA ALA A 22 13.44 15.53 -6.86
C ALA A 22 13.08 14.05 -6.64
N VAL A 23 12.56 13.73 -5.46
CA VAL A 23 11.95 12.43 -5.17
C VAL A 23 10.47 12.65 -4.86
N ILE A 24 9.57 11.95 -5.56
CA ILE A 24 8.12 12.11 -5.42
C ILE A 24 7.55 10.87 -4.75
N GLY A 25 7.01 11.07 -3.55
CA GLY A 25 6.48 10.03 -2.66
C GLY A 25 7.48 9.60 -1.58
N ALA A 26 7.08 9.78 -0.31
CA ALA A 26 7.86 9.40 0.87
C ALA A 26 7.45 8.04 1.44
N GLY A 27 7.04 7.11 0.58
CA GLY A 27 6.89 5.68 0.91
C GLY A 27 8.25 4.96 0.95
N PRO A 28 8.28 3.63 1.19
CA PRO A 28 9.52 2.86 1.33
C PRO A 28 10.51 3.07 0.16
N ALA A 29 10.02 3.07 -1.08
CA ALA A 29 10.87 3.27 -2.26
C ALA A 29 11.48 4.68 -2.30
N GLY A 30 10.68 5.73 -2.03
CA GLY A 30 11.16 7.12 -2.02
C GLY A 30 12.14 7.39 -0.86
N ILE A 31 11.87 6.85 0.32
CA ILE A 31 12.77 6.93 1.48
C ILE A 31 14.12 6.29 1.15
N ALA A 32 14.12 5.09 0.55
CA ALA A 32 15.35 4.40 0.17
C ALA A 32 16.11 5.12 -0.95
N ALA A 33 15.40 5.69 -1.93
CA ALA A 33 16.01 6.51 -2.98
C ALA A 33 16.66 7.77 -2.40
N THR A 34 15.96 8.46 -1.49
CA THR A 34 16.48 9.65 -0.78
C THR A 34 17.74 9.31 0.01
N ALA A 35 17.73 8.22 0.78
CA ALA A 35 18.89 7.78 1.55
C ALA A 35 20.10 7.51 0.65
N GLU A 36 19.92 6.82 -0.47
CA GLU A 36 21.02 6.48 -1.40
C GLU A 36 21.51 7.73 -2.13
N LEU A 37 20.64 8.62 -2.62
CA LEU A 37 21.03 9.88 -3.25
C LEU A 37 21.79 10.81 -2.29
N SER A 38 21.35 10.91 -1.03
CA SER A 38 22.07 11.67 0.01
C SER A 38 23.49 11.11 0.22
N ARG A 39 23.61 9.77 0.27
CA ARG A 39 24.92 9.10 0.34
C ARG A 39 25.82 9.42 -0.87
N LEU A 40 25.23 9.56 -2.06
CA LEU A 40 25.93 9.90 -3.31
C LEU A 40 26.23 11.40 -3.46
N GLY A 41 25.87 12.22 -2.49
CA GLY A 41 26.21 13.66 -2.46
C GLY A 41 25.23 14.56 -3.20
N TYR A 42 24.03 14.09 -3.53
CA TYR A 42 22.98 14.91 -4.13
C TYR A 42 22.26 15.79 -3.10
N ARG A 43 21.81 16.97 -3.53
CA ARG A 43 20.76 17.72 -2.84
C ARG A 43 19.41 17.15 -3.27
N ILE A 44 18.52 16.89 -2.31
CA ILE A 44 17.25 16.22 -2.56
C ILE A 44 16.10 17.08 -2.07
N THR A 45 15.05 17.22 -2.87
CA THR A 45 13.75 17.65 -2.39
C THR A 45 12.82 16.43 -2.45
N LEU A 46 12.37 15.95 -1.29
CA LEU A 46 11.42 14.84 -1.16
C LEU A 46 10.01 15.41 -1.02
N PHE A 47 9.17 15.15 -2.02
CA PHE A 47 7.77 15.56 -2.05
C PHE A 47 6.87 14.44 -1.55
N GLU A 48 5.95 14.78 -0.65
CA GLU A 48 4.90 13.87 -0.18
C GLU A 48 3.55 14.57 -0.23
N SER A 49 2.55 13.88 -0.78
CA SER A 49 1.18 14.39 -0.92
C SER A 49 0.41 14.45 0.40
N PHE A 50 0.81 13.66 1.39
CA PHE A 50 0.19 13.58 2.70
C PHE A 50 0.96 14.36 3.77
N GLU A 51 0.36 14.45 4.95
CA GLU A 51 0.90 15.16 6.11
C GLU A 51 2.09 14.46 6.80
N LYS A 52 2.36 13.20 6.45
CA LYS A 52 3.43 12.39 7.06
C LYS A 52 4.09 11.45 6.06
N ILE A 53 5.35 11.14 6.30
CA ILE A 53 6.11 10.15 5.55
C ILE A 53 5.59 8.72 5.81
N GLY A 54 6.01 7.76 5.00
CA GLY A 54 5.73 6.33 5.16
C GLY A 54 4.85 5.75 4.05
N GLY A 55 4.05 6.57 3.36
CA GLY A 55 3.18 6.09 2.28
C GLY A 55 2.29 4.92 2.73
N ALA A 56 2.37 3.78 2.04
CA ALA A 56 1.57 2.58 2.36
C ALA A 56 1.90 1.95 3.72
N LEU A 57 3.03 2.27 4.37
CA LEU A 57 3.31 1.82 5.74
C LEU A 57 2.29 2.36 6.74
N ASN A 58 1.74 3.55 6.48
CA ASN A 58 0.71 4.16 7.32
C ASN A 58 -0.66 3.47 7.23
N LEU A 59 -0.84 2.50 6.33
CA LEU A 59 -2.03 1.65 6.25
C LEU A 59 -1.91 0.40 7.14
N ILE A 60 -0.71 0.12 7.65
CA ILE A 60 -0.49 -0.98 8.59
C ILE A 60 -0.99 -0.54 9.95
N PRO A 61 -1.87 -1.31 10.63
CA PRO A 61 -2.38 -0.93 11.94
C PRO A 61 -1.26 -0.64 12.95
N ASP A 62 -1.42 0.39 13.78
CA ASP A 62 -0.42 0.86 14.76
C ASP A 62 0.07 -0.25 15.71
N LYS A 63 -0.77 -1.23 16.04
CA LYS A 63 -0.37 -2.41 16.84
C LYS A 63 0.72 -3.24 16.19
N ARG A 64 0.83 -3.21 14.85
CA ARG A 64 1.85 -3.93 14.08
C ARG A 64 3.04 -3.05 13.70
N LEU A 65 2.77 -1.81 13.30
CA LEU A 65 3.79 -0.83 12.90
C LEU A 65 3.40 0.58 13.39
N PRO A 66 3.79 0.95 14.61
CA PRO A 66 3.61 2.31 15.11
C PRO A 66 4.38 3.33 14.26
N PHE A 67 3.78 4.51 14.01
CA PHE A 67 4.41 5.56 13.22
C PHE A 67 5.78 5.99 13.76
N GLU A 68 6.00 5.93 15.07
CA GLU A 68 7.25 6.25 15.73
C GLU A 68 8.43 5.42 15.23
N VAL A 69 8.17 4.19 14.75
CA VAL A 69 9.20 3.34 14.14
C VAL A 69 9.63 3.93 12.80
N ILE A 70 8.67 4.36 11.97
CA ILE A 70 8.93 5.00 10.67
C ILE A 70 9.68 6.33 10.87
N ALA A 71 9.19 7.15 11.79
CA ALA A 71 9.80 8.44 12.13
C ALA A 71 11.24 8.27 12.66
N LYS A 72 11.48 7.25 13.48
CA LYS A 72 12.80 6.93 13.98
C LYS A 72 13.75 6.48 12.87
N ASP A 73 13.29 5.64 11.95
CA ASP A 73 14.10 5.20 10.82
C ASP A 73 14.43 6.38 9.89
N TRP A 74 13.45 7.26 9.65
CA TRP A 74 13.68 8.51 8.93
C TRP A 74 14.77 9.37 9.59
N SER A 75 14.78 9.51 10.90
CA SER A 75 15.77 10.33 11.63
C SER A 75 17.23 9.89 11.45
N PHE A 76 17.47 8.68 10.92
CA PHE A 76 18.83 8.21 10.60
C PHE A 76 19.33 8.69 9.24
N ILE A 77 18.43 9.09 8.36
CA ILE A 77 18.75 9.55 7.00
C ILE A 77 18.49 11.05 6.81
N ASP A 78 17.67 11.64 7.68
CA ASP A 78 17.31 13.04 7.64
C ASP A 78 18.57 13.92 7.83
N ASP A 79 18.87 14.69 6.80
CA ASP A 79 20.03 15.59 6.73
C ASP A 79 19.53 16.93 6.18
N PRO A 80 19.23 17.91 7.06
CA PRO A 80 18.65 19.19 6.66
C PRO A 80 19.51 20.01 5.69
N ASP A 81 20.82 19.75 5.62
CA ASP A 81 21.71 20.42 4.67
C ASP A 81 21.60 19.86 3.24
N MET A 82 21.15 18.62 3.12
CA MET A 82 21.08 17.87 1.84
C MET A 82 19.66 17.51 1.45
N ILE A 83 18.73 17.36 2.39
CA ILE A 83 17.37 16.87 2.18
C ILE A 83 16.34 17.90 2.61
N GLU A 84 15.55 18.37 1.68
CA GLU A 84 14.36 19.20 1.93
C GLU A 84 13.10 18.31 1.85
N LEU A 85 12.41 18.10 2.96
CA LEU A 85 11.14 17.38 3.01
C LEU A 85 9.96 18.34 2.83
N ARG A 86 9.13 18.11 1.82
CA ARG A 86 7.90 18.86 1.54
C ARG A 86 6.68 17.96 1.66
N LEU A 87 6.04 18.00 2.82
CA LEU A 87 4.76 17.35 3.08
C LEU A 87 3.60 18.15 2.47
N ASN A 88 2.43 17.52 2.34
CA ASN A 88 1.22 18.11 1.76
C ASN A 88 1.46 18.77 0.37
N THR A 89 2.40 18.20 -0.39
CA THR A 89 2.85 18.77 -1.67
C THR A 89 2.73 17.74 -2.79
N PRO A 90 1.52 17.55 -3.35
CA PRO A 90 1.31 16.61 -4.44
C PRO A 90 1.98 17.10 -5.73
N VAL A 91 2.63 16.20 -6.46
CA VAL A 91 3.25 16.47 -7.76
C VAL A 91 2.53 15.66 -8.84
N ASN A 92 1.76 16.35 -9.69
CA ASN A 92 0.97 15.72 -10.75
C ASN A 92 1.74 15.55 -12.07
N ASN A 93 2.76 16.36 -12.30
CA ASN A 93 3.60 16.28 -13.50
C ASN A 93 5.08 16.20 -13.12
N PRO A 94 5.64 14.98 -12.99
CA PRO A 94 7.06 14.80 -12.65
C PRO A 94 8.02 15.46 -13.60
N ALA A 95 7.73 15.46 -14.91
CA ALA A 95 8.62 16.02 -15.93
C ALA A 95 8.76 17.55 -15.81
N ALA A 96 7.73 18.25 -15.32
CA ALA A 96 7.79 19.71 -15.13
C ALA A 96 8.82 20.13 -14.07
N LEU A 97 9.23 19.23 -13.17
CA LEU A 97 10.28 19.53 -12.19
C LEU A 97 11.65 19.70 -12.86
N LEU A 98 11.89 19.07 -14.01
CA LEU A 98 13.12 19.24 -14.78
C LEU A 98 13.28 20.67 -15.36
N GLU A 99 12.18 21.43 -15.43
CA GLU A 99 12.16 22.83 -15.82
C GLU A 99 12.38 23.77 -14.62
N GLN A 100 12.37 23.21 -13.39
CA GLN A 100 12.47 23.92 -12.11
C GLN A 100 13.82 23.69 -11.40
N ASP A 101 14.92 23.60 -12.12
CA ASP A 101 16.27 23.46 -11.55
C ASP A 101 16.56 22.11 -10.87
N PHE A 102 15.86 21.03 -11.28
CA PHE A 102 16.22 19.66 -10.91
C PHE A 102 16.99 18.97 -12.05
N ASP A 103 18.10 18.34 -11.73
CA ASP A 103 18.88 17.53 -12.66
C ASP A 103 18.21 16.21 -13.02
N GLY A 104 17.43 15.65 -12.10
CA GLY A 104 16.69 14.40 -12.28
C GLY A 104 15.52 14.24 -11.32
N VAL A 105 14.66 13.27 -11.59
CA VAL A 105 13.45 12.99 -10.82
C VAL A 105 13.31 11.49 -10.57
N ILE A 106 13.04 11.08 -9.34
CA ILE A 106 12.60 9.73 -9.02
C ILE A 106 11.12 9.78 -8.62
N VAL A 107 10.31 8.96 -9.30
CA VAL A 107 8.87 8.81 -9.03
C VAL A 107 8.64 7.53 -8.24
N ALA A 108 8.21 7.66 -6.99
CA ALA A 108 8.01 6.57 -6.02
C ALA A 108 6.63 6.66 -5.35
N THR A 109 5.60 7.01 -6.12
CA THR A 109 4.23 7.30 -5.64
C THR A 109 3.43 6.06 -5.22
N GLY A 110 3.96 4.86 -5.44
CA GLY A 110 3.26 3.61 -5.15
C GLY A 110 2.04 3.37 -6.04
N GLU A 111 1.05 2.67 -5.52
CA GLU A 111 -0.24 2.40 -6.18
C GLU A 111 -1.37 3.08 -5.41
N PRO A 112 -1.69 4.36 -5.72
CA PRO A 112 -2.64 5.16 -4.95
C PRO A 112 -4.12 4.81 -5.23
N GLU A 113 -4.43 4.04 -6.27
CA GLU A 113 -5.79 3.74 -6.68
C GLU A 113 -6.18 2.30 -6.34
N GLY A 114 -7.28 2.11 -5.61
CA GLY A 114 -7.84 0.79 -5.35
C GLY A 114 -8.41 0.16 -6.63
N ILE A 115 -8.18 -1.15 -6.81
CA ILE A 115 -8.77 -1.89 -7.93
C ILE A 115 -10.28 -1.96 -7.77
N ASN A 116 -11.01 -1.80 -8.88
CA ASN A 116 -12.45 -1.94 -8.93
C ASN A 116 -12.88 -3.40 -9.13
N LEU A 117 -14.00 -3.77 -8.50
CA LEU A 117 -14.62 -5.09 -8.67
C LEU A 117 -15.28 -5.23 -10.06
N GLY A 118 -15.73 -4.10 -10.62
CA GLY A 118 -16.46 -4.05 -11.88
C GLY A 118 -17.84 -4.69 -11.80
N ILE A 119 -18.54 -4.45 -10.71
CA ILE A 119 -19.88 -5.00 -10.43
C ILE A 119 -20.87 -3.89 -10.11
N ASP A 120 -22.16 -4.16 -10.30
CA ASP A 120 -23.23 -3.25 -9.94
C ASP A 120 -23.22 -2.97 -8.42
N GLY A 121 -23.37 -1.70 -8.05
CA GLY A 121 -23.42 -1.24 -6.66
C GLY A 121 -22.07 -1.21 -5.97
N GLU A 122 -20.97 -1.30 -6.72
CA GLU A 122 -19.62 -1.19 -6.17
C GLU A 122 -19.35 0.13 -5.44
N GLU A 123 -20.04 1.19 -5.82
CA GLU A 123 -19.98 2.52 -5.20
C GLU A 123 -20.39 2.52 -3.72
N HIS A 124 -21.10 1.48 -3.27
CA HIS A 124 -21.45 1.30 -1.86
C HIS A 124 -20.32 0.67 -1.03
N ALA A 125 -19.27 0.20 -1.68
CA ALA A 125 -18.11 -0.37 -0.99
C ALA A 125 -16.99 0.66 -0.80
N VAL A 126 -16.45 0.70 0.40
CA VAL A 126 -15.31 1.56 0.76
C VAL A 126 -14.01 0.90 0.30
N SER A 127 -13.10 1.68 -0.28
CA SER A 127 -11.74 1.21 -0.57
C SER A 127 -10.97 0.95 0.73
N TYR A 128 -10.17 -0.11 0.77
CA TYR A 128 -9.27 -0.36 1.89
C TYR A 128 -8.30 0.81 2.13
N LEU A 129 -7.93 1.54 1.08
CA LEU A 129 -7.05 2.71 1.17
C LEU A 129 -7.68 3.80 2.05
N ASP A 130 -8.96 4.09 1.85
CA ASP A 130 -9.70 5.08 2.63
C ASP A 130 -10.00 4.54 4.03
N TYR A 131 -10.44 3.27 4.10
CA TYR A 131 -10.77 2.64 5.37
C TYR A 131 -9.58 2.57 6.34
N LEU A 132 -8.42 2.09 5.90
CA LEU A 132 -7.23 1.96 6.76
C LEU A 132 -6.56 3.30 7.06
N ARG A 133 -6.78 4.32 6.22
CA ARG A 133 -6.27 5.67 6.47
C ARG A 133 -7.08 6.41 7.52
N HIS A 134 -8.39 6.22 7.50
CA HIS A 134 -9.35 6.91 8.35
C HIS A 134 -10.40 5.95 8.92
N PRO A 135 -10.00 4.92 9.67
CA PRO A 135 -10.95 3.91 10.16
C PRO A 135 -12.01 4.51 11.10
N GLU A 136 -11.70 5.63 11.76
CA GLU A 136 -12.60 6.36 12.64
C GLU A 136 -13.79 7.03 11.89
N HIS A 137 -13.68 7.25 10.57
CA HIS A 137 -14.78 7.79 9.76
C HIS A 137 -15.87 6.76 9.47
N TYR A 138 -15.57 5.49 9.66
CA TYR A 138 -16.48 4.38 9.36
C TYR A 138 -16.96 3.74 10.66
N ALA A 139 -18.24 3.96 10.99
CA ALA A 139 -18.85 3.37 12.19
C ALA A 139 -18.82 1.83 12.08
N ALA A 140 -17.89 1.20 12.76
CA ALA A 140 -17.72 -0.24 12.78
C ALA A 140 -18.73 -0.89 13.76
N ARG A 141 -20.04 -0.65 13.56
CA ARG A 141 -21.12 -1.30 14.33
C ARG A 141 -21.90 -2.23 13.42
N GLY A 142 -22.26 -3.38 13.94
CA GLY A 142 -23.00 -4.41 13.19
C GLY A 142 -22.08 -5.31 12.37
N ASN A 143 -22.61 -5.83 11.26
CA ASN A 143 -21.92 -6.81 10.41
C ASN A 143 -21.10 -6.10 9.34
N ILE A 144 -19.82 -6.44 9.25
CA ILE A 144 -18.89 -5.86 8.27
C ILE A 144 -18.43 -6.94 7.30
N ALA A 145 -18.51 -6.64 6.01
CA ALA A 145 -17.95 -7.49 4.96
C ALA A 145 -16.61 -6.95 4.48
N VAL A 146 -15.60 -7.83 4.38
CA VAL A 146 -14.31 -7.52 3.76
C VAL A 146 -14.14 -8.38 2.52
N ILE A 147 -14.03 -7.75 1.35
CA ILE A 147 -13.84 -8.45 0.07
C ILE A 147 -12.35 -8.51 -0.22
N GLY A 148 -11.74 -9.67 -0.07
CA GLY A 148 -10.31 -9.87 -0.27
C GLY A 148 -9.75 -11.06 0.50
N GLY A 149 -8.50 -11.41 0.25
CA GLY A 149 -7.85 -12.56 0.91
C GLY A 149 -6.32 -12.40 1.00
N GLY A 150 -5.83 -11.18 1.06
CA GLY A 150 -4.43 -10.85 1.27
C GLY A 150 -4.18 -10.18 2.62
N ALA A 151 -2.92 -9.82 2.90
CA ALA A 151 -2.52 -9.18 4.16
C ALA A 151 -3.32 -7.89 4.44
N VAL A 152 -3.55 -7.05 3.42
CA VAL A 152 -4.33 -5.82 3.55
C VAL A 152 -5.79 -6.09 3.94
N ALA A 153 -6.42 -7.14 3.35
CA ALA A 153 -7.76 -7.54 3.73
C ALA A 153 -7.81 -8.05 5.19
N THR A 154 -6.75 -8.72 5.63
CA THR A 154 -6.56 -9.12 7.03
C THR A 154 -6.48 -7.89 7.95
N ASP A 155 -5.70 -6.88 7.56
CA ASP A 155 -5.59 -5.63 8.31
C ASP A 155 -6.94 -4.90 8.41
N CYS A 156 -7.71 -4.86 7.32
CA CYS A 156 -9.08 -4.32 7.34
C CYS A 156 -9.99 -5.08 8.31
N ALA A 157 -9.98 -6.41 8.26
CA ALA A 157 -10.84 -7.23 9.11
C ALA A 157 -10.48 -7.08 10.59
N LEU A 158 -9.20 -7.14 10.95
CA LEU A 158 -8.74 -6.96 12.32
C LEU A 158 -8.97 -5.53 12.83
N THR A 159 -8.85 -4.52 11.97
CA THR A 159 -9.19 -3.13 12.31
C THR A 159 -10.68 -3.00 12.60
N ALA A 160 -11.55 -3.64 11.80
CA ALA A 160 -12.99 -3.63 12.03
C ALA A 160 -13.37 -4.26 13.39
N VAL A 161 -12.78 -5.42 13.70
CA VAL A 161 -12.98 -6.06 15.03
C VAL A 161 -12.51 -5.15 16.16
N ASN A 162 -11.31 -4.57 16.05
CA ASN A 162 -10.76 -3.67 17.09
C ASN A 162 -11.60 -2.40 17.28
N ASN A 163 -12.30 -1.93 16.24
CA ASN A 163 -13.17 -0.76 16.28
C ASN A 163 -14.60 -1.08 16.76
N GLY A 164 -14.88 -2.35 17.11
CA GLY A 164 -16.13 -2.77 17.75
C GLY A 164 -17.19 -3.30 16.79
N ALA A 165 -16.80 -3.82 15.62
CA ALA A 165 -17.72 -4.60 14.77
C ALA A 165 -18.31 -5.79 15.55
N GLU A 166 -19.61 -6.02 15.40
CA GLU A 166 -20.28 -7.17 16.03
C GLU A 166 -19.87 -8.47 15.36
N ASN A 167 -19.81 -8.46 14.02
CA ASN A 167 -19.35 -9.58 13.21
C ASN A 167 -18.52 -9.06 12.03
N VAL A 168 -17.47 -9.77 11.69
CA VAL A 168 -16.66 -9.48 10.50
C VAL A 168 -16.56 -10.73 9.64
N GLU A 169 -16.98 -10.63 8.38
CA GLU A 169 -16.89 -11.72 7.43
C GLU A 169 -16.00 -11.35 6.24
N MET A 170 -14.99 -12.17 5.96
CA MET A 170 -14.12 -12.02 4.80
C MET A 170 -14.60 -12.91 3.64
N PHE A 171 -14.84 -12.29 2.49
CA PHE A 171 -15.20 -12.98 1.25
C PHE A 171 -13.97 -13.19 0.37
N VAL A 172 -13.55 -14.45 0.25
CA VAL A 172 -12.32 -14.82 -0.45
C VAL A 172 -12.67 -15.65 -1.69
N ARG A 173 -12.36 -15.15 -2.89
CA ARG A 173 -12.68 -15.85 -4.14
C ARG A 173 -11.92 -17.18 -4.34
N ARG A 174 -10.84 -17.40 -3.61
CA ARG A 174 -9.95 -18.57 -3.69
C ARG A 174 -10.05 -19.41 -2.42
N ARG A 175 -9.31 -20.54 -2.39
CA ARG A 175 -9.19 -21.38 -1.19
C ARG A 175 -8.35 -20.67 -0.12
N VAL A 176 -8.58 -21.02 1.14
CA VAL A 176 -7.76 -20.56 2.28
C VAL A 176 -6.27 -20.85 2.08
N SER A 177 -5.95 -22.03 1.51
CA SER A 177 -4.56 -22.46 1.29
C SER A 177 -3.76 -21.59 0.32
N VAL A 178 -4.45 -20.77 -0.49
CA VAL A 178 -3.81 -19.84 -1.45
C VAL A 178 -4.04 -18.38 -1.12
N MET A 179 -4.52 -18.08 0.07
CA MET A 179 -4.53 -16.72 0.61
C MET A 179 -3.08 -16.23 0.76
N ARG A 180 -2.86 -14.98 0.39
CA ARG A 180 -1.54 -14.33 0.51
C ARG A 180 -1.37 -13.74 1.92
N VAL A 181 -1.41 -14.62 2.92
CA VAL A 181 -1.26 -14.30 4.34
C VAL A 181 -0.36 -15.35 4.99
N THR A 182 0.38 -14.96 6.00
CA THR A 182 1.19 -15.87 6.82
C THR A 182 0.30 -16.79 7.66
N GLY A 183 0.89 -17.85 8.22
CA GLY A 183 0.18 -18.71 9.17
C GLY A 183 -0.24 -17.97 10.43
N GLU A 184 0.56 -17.00 10.88
CA GLU A 184 0.29 -16.17 12.05
C GLU A 184 -0.86 -15.18 11.79
N GLU A 185 -0.87 -14.50 10.65
CA GLU A 185 -1.98 -13.61 10.26
C GLU A 185 -3.31 -14.37 10.17
N ARG A 186 -3.29 -15.59 9.61
CA ARG A 186 -4.48 -16.44 9.54
C ARG A 186 -4.96 -16.86 10.94
N LYS A 187 -4.02 -17.21 11.83
CA LYS A 187 -4.35 -17.52 13.21
C LYS A 187 -4.99 -16.31 13.90
N SER A 188 -4.42 -15.12 13.71
CA SER A 188 -4.95 -13.88 14.28
C SER A 188 -6.37 -13.57 13.82
N LEU A 189 -6.71 -13.82 12.56
CA LEU A 189 -8.09 -13.68 12.06
C LEU A 189 -9.06 -14.60 12.80
N LEU A 190 -8.69 -15.88 12.94
CA LEU A 190 -9.55 -16.89 13.60
C LEU A 190 -9.70 -16.61 15.10
N ASP A 191 -8.60 -16.25 15.78
CA ASP A 191 -8.59 -15.88 17.20
C ASP A 191 -9.43 -14.61 17.45
N ALA A 192 -9.51 -13.72 16.48
CA ALA A 192 -10.34 -12.51 16.53
C ALA A 192 -11.84 -12.78 16.19
N GLY A 193 -12.20 -14.00 15.86
CA GLY A 193 -13.59 -14.37 15.51
C GLY A 193 -14.02 -13.91 14.10
N VAL A 194 -13.07 -13.71 13.18
CA VAL A 194 -13.40 -13.34 11.78
C VAL A 194 -13.86 -14.56 11.02
N ASP A 195 -15.04 -14.48 10.40
CA ASP A 195 -15.56 -15.52 9.53
C ASP A 195 -14.91 -15.50 8.14
N LEU A 196 -14.53 -16.68 7.63
CA LEU A 196 -13.91 -16.83 6.32
C LEU A 196 -14.82 -17.54 5.33
N THR A 197 -15.49 -16.80 4.46
CA THR A 197 -16.29 -17.35 3.35
C THR A 197 -15.44 -17.45 2.09
N THR A 198 -14.85 -18.61 1.87
CA THR A 198 -13.92 -18.88 0.75
C THR A 198 -14.64 -19.44 -0.48
N MET A 199 -13.90 -19.47 -1.62
CA MET A 199 -14.45 -19.93 -2.90
C MET A 199 -15.74 -19.19 -3.28
N THR A 200 -15.80 -17.89 -2.96
CA THR A 200 -17.00 -17.08 -3.11
C THR A 200 -16.63 -15.77 -3.82
N LYS A 201 -17.43 -15.44 -4.84
CA LYS A 201 -17.31 -14.22 -5.64
C LYS A 201 -18.49 -13.30 -5.31
N ILE A 202 -18.24 -12.01 -5.21
CA ILE A 202 -19.30 -11.01 -5.15
C ILE A 202 -19.74 -10.67 -6.57
N LYS A 203 -21.04 -10.64 -6.80
CA LYS A 203 -21.68 -10.37 -8.10
C LYS A 203 -22.27 -8.98 -8.17
N LYS A 204 -22.80 -8.52 -7.05
CA LYS A 204 -23.49 -7.24 -6.93
C LYS A 204 -23.54 -6.82 -5.46
N ILE A 205 -23.57 -5.53 -5.20
CA ILE A 205 -23.87 -4.93 -3.90
C ILE A 205 -25.18 -4.16 -4.04
N GLY A 206 -26.19 -4.51 -3.24
CA GLY A 206 -27.45 -3.77 -3.16
C GLY A 206 -27.47 -2.92 -1.90
N ALA A 207 -28.06 -1.72 -1.99
CA ALA A 207 -28.38 -0.90 -0.83
C ALA A 207 -29.88 -1.07 -0.49
N ASP A 208 -30.16 -1.30 0.80
CA ASP A 208 -31.53 -1.42 1.33
C ASP A 208 -31.60 -0.65 2.66
N GLY A 209 -32.01 0.60 2.58
CA GLY A 209 -31.96 1.54 3.70
C GLY A 209 -30.53 1.74 4.20
N ASP A 210 -30.31 1.50 5.51
CA ASP A 210 -29.02 1.65 6.17
C ASP A 210 -28.12 0.41 6.03
N TYR A 211 -28.59 -0.62 5.35
CA TYR A 211 -27.87 -1.89 5.21
C TYR A 211 -27.57 -2.22 3.75
N LEU A 212 -26.53 -3.01 3.59
CA LEU A 212 -26.06 -3.51 2.30
C LEU A 212 -26.35 -5.02 2.19
N THR A 213 -26.68 -5.43 0.97
CA THR A 213 -26.89 -6.83 0.61
C THR A 213 -25.83 -7.26 -0.41
N LEU A 214 -25.03 -8.26 -0.06
CA LEU A 214 -24.08 -8.87 -0.99
C LEU A 214 -24.73 -10.02 -1.76
N TYR A 215 -24.73 -9.94 -3.07
CA TYR A 215 -25.10 -11.07 -3.94
C TYR A 215 -23.85 -11.86 -4.26
N THR A 216 -23.78 -13.09 -3.74
CA THR A 216 -22.58 -13.92 -3.79
C THR A 216 -22.82 -15.17 -4.60
N ALA A 217 -21.81 -15.63 -5.37
CA ALA A 217 -21.82 -16.89 -6.08
C ALA A 217 -20.62 -17.76 -5.68
N LYS A 218 -20.78 -19.08 -5.77
CA LYS A 218 -19.71 -20.05 -5.48
C LYS A 218 -18.77 -20.18 -6.67
N ASN A 219 -17.50 -20.38 -6.36
CA ASN A 219 -16.45 -20.67 -7.32
C ASN A 219 -15.98 -22.13 -7.20
N ARG A 220 -15.41 -22.66 -8.28
CA ARG A 220 -14.64 -23.89 -8.26
C ARG A 220 -13.34 -23.74 -9.05
N PHE A 221 -12.35 -24.58 -8.77
CA PHE A 221 -11.20 -24.74 -9.66
C PHE A 221 -11.50 -25.81 -10.69
N ASN A 222 -11.38 -25.44 -11.96
CA ASN A 222 -11.47 -26.33 -13.09
C ASN A 222 -10.19 -26.20 -13.93
N ARG A 223 -9.40 -27.27 -14.03
CA ARG A 223 -8.11 -27.30 -14.76
C ARG A 223 -7.19 -26.12 -14.43
N GLY A 224 -7.09 -25.76 -13.14
CA GLY A 224 -6.25 -24.66 -12.66
C GLY A 224 -6.85 -23.24 -12.83
N LYS A 225 -8.00 -23.10 -13.49
CA LYS A 225 -8.73 -21.84 -13.60
C LYS A 225 -9.83 -21.74 -12.57
N LEU A 226 -10.05 -20.54 -12.07
CA LEU A 226 -11.14 -20.24 -11.15
C LEU A 226 -12.39 -19.92 -11.98
N GLU A 227 -13.45 -20.69 -11.79
CA GLU A 227 -14.73 -20.56 -12.49
C GLU A 227 -15.86 -20.39 -11.49
N GLU A 228 -16.85 -19.59 -11.87
CA GLU A 228 -18.11 -19.47 -11.13
C GLU A 228 -18.96 -20.71 -11.36
N ILE A 229 -19.61 -21.20 -10.31
CA ILE A 229 -20.61 -22.28 -10.45
C ILE A 229 -21.95 -21.61 -10.78
N PRO A 230 -22.57 -21.94 -11.93
CA PRO A 230 -23.88 -21.41 -12.32
C PRO A 230 -24.94 -21.64 -11.24
N ASP A 231 -25.92 -20.78 -11.17
CA ASP A 231 -27.13 -20.89 -10.32
C ASP A 231 -26.85 -21.03 -8.81
N THR A 232 -25.68 -20.55 -8.38
CA THR A 232 -25.32 -20.52 -6.94
C THR A 232 -25.42 -19.14 -6.32
N THR A 233 -26.00 -18.17 -7.04
CA THR A 233 -26.13 -16.81 -6.52
C THR A 233 -27.14 -16.76 -5.38
N ILE A 234 -26.69 -16.24 -4.23
CA ILE A 234 -27.51 -16.02 -3.05
C ILE A 234 -27.36 -14.58 -2.54
N ALA A 235 -28.45 -14.03 -2.01
CA ALA A 235 -28.44 -12.74 -1.33
C ALA A 235 -28.01 -12.92 0.14
N ARG A 236 -27.12 -12.07 0.60
CA ARG A 236 -26.65 -12.01 1.99
C ARG A 236 -26.87 -10.59 2.51
N PRO A 237 -27.99 -10.32 3.16
CA PRO A 237 -28.36 -8.99 3.64
C PRO A 237 -27.70 -8.67 5.00
N GLY A 238 -27.79 -7.42 5.40
CA GLY A 238 -27.55 -6.97 6.77
C GLY A 238 -26.12 -6.54 7.07
N PHE A 239 -25.34 -6.18 6.04
CA PHE A 239 -24.03 -5.56 6.26
C PHE A 239 -24.17 -4.06 6.44
N SER A 240 -23.57 -3.51 7.49
CA SER A 240 -23.51 -2.06 7.74
C SER A 240 -22.37 -1.39 6.97
N LEU A 241 -21.33 -2.15 6.60
CA LEU A 241 -20.17 -1.69 5.84
C LEU A 241 -19.63 -2.81 4.96
N VAL A 242 -19.23 -2.46 3.74
CA VAL A 242 -18.50 -3.35 2.82
C VAL A 242 -17.16 -2.70 2.47
N ILE A 243 -16.07 -3.40 2.73
CA ILE A 243 -14.71 -2.93 2.46
C ILE A 243 -14.13 -3.75 1.30
N LYS A 244 -13.72 -3.09 0.22
CA LYS A 244 -13.02 -3.75 -0.90
C LYS A 244 -11.50 -3.67 -0.70
N ALA A 245 -10.87 -4.84 -0.52
CA ALA A 245 -9.45 -5.03 -0.27
C ALA A 245 -8.84 -6.05 -1.24
N ILE A 246 -9.03 -5.78 -2.56
CA ILE A 246 -8.63 -6.66 -3.66
C ILE A 246 -7.33 -6.25 -4.35
N GLY A 247 -6.65 -5.24 -3.82
CA GLY A 247 -5.42 -4.67 -4.32
C GLY A 247 -5.57 -3.24 -4.81
N SER A 248 -4.47 -2.69 -5.29
CA SER A 248 -4.34 -1.34 -5.84
C SER A 248 -3.63 -1.35 -7.18
N THR A 249 -3.60 -0.21 -7.83
CA THR A 249 -2.95 0.00 -9.12
C THR A 249 -2.46 1.43 -9.27
N ALA A 250 -1.56 1.64 -10.23
CA ALA A 250 -1.15 2.94 -10.73
C ALA A 250 -0.90 2.86 -12.24
N PRO A 251 -1.05 3.96 -12.98
CA PRO A 251 -0.57 4.06 -14.34
C PRO A 251 0.95 3.83 -14.38
N ARG A 252 1.42 2.88 -15.20
CA ARG A 252 2.83 2.60 -15.36
C ARG A 252 3.40 3.45 -16.47
N GLN A 253 4.53 4.09 -16.18
CA GLN A 253 5.26 4.93 -17.14
C GLN A 253 6.68 4.36 -17.34
N PRO A 254 7.23 4.42 -18.56
CA PRO A 254 8.61 4.04 -18.79
C PRO A 254 9.58 5.05 -18.17
N ASP A 255 10.76 4.58 -17.77
CA ASP A 255 11.87 5.45 -17.42
C ASP A 255 12.33 6.27 -18.61
N THR A 256 12.81 7.49 -18.33
CA THR A 256 13.54 8.33 -19.29
C THR A 256 14.98 8.54 -18.79
N ASP A 257 15.75 9.36 -19.50
CA ASP A 257 17.12 9.65 -19.06
C ASP A 257 17.17 10.39 -17.72
N ARG A 258 16.15 11.18 -17.38
CA ARG A 258 16.14 12.05 -16.21
C ARG A 258 14.94 11.81 -15.28
N VAL A 259 13.99 10.92 -15.63
CA VAL A 259 12.87 10.54 -14.80
C VAL A 259 12.87 9.01 -14.64
N ILE A 260 13.08 8.53 -13.42
CA ILE A 260 13.15 7.10 -13.10
C ILE A 260 11.99 6.76 -12.16
N TYR A 261 11.29 5.66 -12.45
CA TYR A 261 10.22 5.15 -11.60
C TYR A 261 10.74 4.08 -10.64
N ALA A 262 10.18 4.02 -9.41
CA ALA A 262 10.59 3.07 -8.37
C ALA A 262 9.40 2.56 -7.56
N GLY A 263 9.55 1.36 -6.98
CA GLY A 263 8.53 0.73 -6.15
C GLY A 263 7.31 0.29 -6.93
N ASP A 264 6.16 0.28 -6.27
CA ASP A 264 4.94 -0.33 -6.80
C ASP A 264 4.39 0.40 -8.04
N CYS A 265 4.59 1.70 -8.18
CA CYS A 265 4.19 2.42 -9.41
C CYS A 265 4.96 1.94 -10.66
N LYS A 266 6.11 1.30 -10.49
CA LYS A 266 6.90 0.70 -11.59
C LYS A 266 6.57 -0.78 -11.80
N HIS A 267 6.56 -1.56 -10.73
CA HIS A 267 6.54 -3.03 -10.79
C HIS A 267 5.18 -3.64 -10.40
N GLY A 268 4.28 -2.88 -9.83
CA GLY A 268 3.06 -3.35 -9.18
C GLY A 268 3.27 -3.65 -7.70
N GLY A 269 2.18 -3.90 -6.98
CA GLY A 269 2.19 -4.15 -5.54
C GLY A 269 3.17 -5.23 -5.13
N SER A 270 4.08 -4.90 -4.22
CA SER A 270 5.21 -5.69 -3.80
C SER A 270 5.35 -5.72 -2.26
N THR A 271 6.46 -6.23 -1.76
CA THR A 271 6.81 -6.16 -0.34
C THR A 271 7.57 -4.88 -0.01
N ILE A 272 7.61 -4.52 1.27
CA ILE A 272 8.41 -3.38 1.76
C ILE A 272 9.87 -3.53 1.34
N VAL A 273 10.43 -4.75 1.43
CA VAL A 273 11.83 -5.04 1.07
C VAL A 273 12.08 -4.81 -0.42
N GLU A 274 11.17 -5.26 -1.28
CA GLU A 274 11.26 -5.04 -2.73
C GLU A 274 11.12 -3.56 -3.10
N ALA A 275 10.22 -2.84 -2.42
CA ALA A 275 10.06 -1.39 -2.61
C ALA A 275 11.33 -0.62 -2.22
N LEU A 276 11.94 -0.93 -1.05
CA LEU A 276 13.23 -0.35 -0.62
C LEU A 276 14.34 -0.64 -1.64
N ALA A 277 14.46 -1.90 -2.09
CA ALA A 277 15.45 -2.30 -3.09
C ALA A 277 15.26 -1.57 -4.42
N SER A 278 14.00 -1.42 -4.87
CA SER A 278 13.66 -0.68 -6.08
C SER A 278 14.03 0.80 -5.99
N GLY A 279 13.77 1.46 -4.83
CA GLY A 279 14.15 2.85 -4.61
C GLY A 279 15.66 3.06 -4.66
N LYS A 280 16.42 2.20 -4.00
CA LYS A 280 17.88 2.22 -4.05
C LYS A 280 18.41 2.00 -5.48
N ALA A 281 17.88 1.02 -6.21
CA ALA A 281 18.27 0.76 -7.59
C ALA A 281 17.96 1.95 -8.52
N ALA A 282 16.83 2.63 -8.31
CA ALA A 282 16.47 3.82 -9.07
C ALA A 282 17.46 4.98 -8.82
N ALA A 283 17.89 5.17 -7.57
CA ALA A 283 18.90 6.17 -7.23
C ALA A 283 20.24 5.90 -7.94
N CYS A 284 20.74 4.65 -7.92
CA CYS A 284 21.96 4.26 -8.62
C CYS A 284 21.82 4.45 -10.15
N SER A 285 20.67 4.04 -10.72
CA SER A 285 20.42 4.20 -12.16
C SER A 285 20.35 5.66 -12.59
N LEU A 286 19.82 6.55 -11.74
CA LEU A 286 19.82 7.97 -12.03
C LEU A 286 21.23 8.57 -11.90
N ASP A 287 22.02 8.15 -10.89
CA ASP A 287 23.41 8.58 -10.71
C ASP A 287 24.27 8.27 -11.93
N GLU A 288 24.21 7.05 -12.47
CA GLU A 288 24.91 6.62 -13.69
C GLU A 288 24.58 7.50 -14.92
N LYS A 289 23.36 8.05 -14.96
CA LYS A 289 22.92 8.92 -16.07
C LYS A 289 23.32 10.39 -15.87
N LEU A 290 23.42 10.84 -14.62
CA LEU A 290 23.72 12.23 -14.29
C LEU A 290 25.22 12.51 -14.13
N ILE A 291 25.99 11.48 -13.75
CA ILE A 291 27.45 11.57 -13.55
C ILE A 291 28.07 10.45 -14.41
N PRO A 292 28.37 10.71 -15.68
CA PRO A 292 28.94 9.75 -16.60
C PRO A 292 30.40 9.39 -16.26
#